data_f8ba1437edd825034018693a9f7f5bb9
#
_entry.id   f8ba1437edd825034018693a9f7f5bb9
#
_cell.length_a   1.000
_cell.length_b   1.000
_cell.length_c   1.000
_cell.angle_alpha   90.00
_cell.angle_beta   90.00
_cell.angle_gamma   90.00
#
_symmetry.space_group_name_H-M   'P 1'
#
loop_
_entity.id
_entity.type
_entity.pdbx_description
1 polymer ?
#
loop_
_entity_poly.entity_id
_entity_poly.type
_entity_poly.pdbx_seq_one_letter_code
_entity_poly.pdbx_strand_id
1 'polypeptide(L)'
;DRYRNLTRQIFPPAIQIWGKKEAVWLDTGDAWRLFIDIPELRSVVNKRATMMSTNIPTLFDKDGNIVTDHWINDLINKPNGVQSWSDVVYSMAVQDALYSNVVAYCPLRSFGVRNLIITLPNNKVRINLSGKKLKQMEANDLITSFEFTYDDGSKETITFDDTVYLTTADGMNIVRPISRIDSLRLPLSNIMASYNKRNVLLENLGAIGILSAQSNDMGGAIPMTPEERQKIQKDWYRRQKDELIITESNVNWQPMSYPTRDLMLFEELTEDKLAIIDAFGLNYNLFSSEKGATFSNVRDSIRMCYTDTIIPETQQIYDSMISQWGLQGQYYLQANFDHLPILQDDEGMKATAEKTKVDTYSVMLKDGVITQQQYAEEFDIELQKQDRTESQAAALAQAQTNLKGTVGGLDGIIGLNTAVSSGAMDRQTAVNTLINYYGYDSVTANSMITNPQNG
;
A
#
# COMPACT_ATOMS: atom_id res chain seq x y z
N ASP A 1 -22.61 19.66 22.27
CA ASP A 1 -23.77 19.60 21.37
C ASP A 1 -23.42 19.81 19.90
N ARG A 2 -22.43 20.66 19.56
CA ARG A 2 -22.00 20.90 18.18
C ARG A 2 -21.41 19.63 17.51
N TYR A 3 -20.67 18.82 18.27
CA TYR A 3 -20.06 17.58 17.76
C TYR A 3 -21.04 16.40 17.72
N ARG A 4 -22.00 16.33 18.62
CA ARG A 4 -23.11 15.37 18.54
C ARG A 4 -24.00 15.60 17.32
N ASN A 5 -24.16 16.86 16.91
CA ASN A 5 -24.88 17.20 15.70
C ASN A 5 -24.06 16.96 14.44
N LEU A 6 -22.73 17.18 14.47
CA LEU A 6 -21.83 16.82 13.36
C LEU A 6 -21.89 15.32 13.05
N THR A 7 -21.77 14.45 14.07
CA THR A 7 -21.86 13.00 13.86
C THR A 7 -23.23 12.54 13.33
N ARG A 8 -24.32 13.26 13.59
CA ARG A 8 -25.63 12.99 13.00
C ARG A 8 -25.80 13.53 11.58
N GLN A 9 -25.12 14.64 11.25
CA GLN A 9 -25.20 15.26 9.92
C GLN A 9 -24.23 14.64 8.91
N ILE A 10 -23.06 14.12 9.39
CA ILE A 10 -22.03 13.55 8.54
C ILE A 10 -22.46 12.23 7.89
N PHE A 11 -23.38 11.51 8.51
CA PHE A 11 -23.77 10.17 8.06
C PHE A 11 -25.29 10.11 7.80
N PRO A 12 -25.74 10.62 6.66
CA PRO A 12 -27.13 10.46 6.27
C PRO A 12 -27.45 8.98 6.03
N PRO A 13 -28.72 8.58 6.22
CA PRO A 13 -29.14 7.21 5.94
C PRO A 13 -28.87 6.86 4.48
N ALA A 14 -28.55 5.59 4.21
CA ALA A 14 -28.32 5.08 2.87
C ALA A 14 -29.47 5.52 1.94
N ILE A 15 -29.11 6.20 0.85
CA ILE A 15 -30.10 6.69 -0.10
C ILE A 15 -30.51 5.53 -1.01
N GLN A 16 -31.79 5.15 -0.95
CA GLN A 16 -32.34 4.22 -1.91
C GLN A 16 -32.52 4.94 -3.26
N ILE A 17 -31.70 4.58 -4.23
CA ILE A 17 -31.66 5.20 -5.57
C ILE A 17 -32.53 4.48 -6.61
N TRP A 18 -32.98 3.27 -6.31
CA TRP A 18 -33.76 2.46 -7.23
C TRP A 18 -35.13 3.07 -7.57
N GLY A 19 -35.37 3.31 -8.84
CA GLY A 19 -36.63 3.86 -9.34
C GLY A 19 -36.88 5.34 -9.04
N LYS A 20 -35.91 6.09 -8.49
CA LYS A 20 -35.97 7.53 -8.30
C LYS A 20 -35.42 8.28 -9.50
N LYS A 21 -36.17 9.29 -9.96
CA LYS A 21 -35.74 10.24 -11.02
C LYS A 21 -35.29 11.55 -10.35
N GLU A 22 -34.47 11.48 -9.34
CA GLU A 22 -33.94 12.63 -8.61
C GLU A 22 -32.44 12.73 -8.74
N ALA A 23 -31.94 13.95 -8.77
CA ALA A 23 -30.52 14.21 -8.71
C ALA A 23 -29.99 13.93 -7.29
N VAL A 24 -28.92 13.20 -7.19
CA VAL A 24 -28.30 12.80 -5.91
C VAL A 24 -26.93 13.44 -5.81
N TRP A 25 -26.68 14.12 -4.69
CA TRP A 25 -25.34 14.63 -4.40
C TRP A 25 -24.38 13.46 -4.13
N LEU A 26 -23.18 13.54 -4.70
CA LEU A 26 -22.11 12.57 -4.45
C LEU A 26 -21.53 12.71 -3.05
N ASP A 27 -21.34 13.95 -2.63
CA ASP A 27 -20.94 14.23 -1.25
C ASP A 27 -22.18 14.42 -0.38
N THR A 28 -22.30 13.65 0.67
CA THR A 28 -23.40 13.72 1.65
C THR A 28 -22.94 14.05 3.04
N GLY A 29 -21.69 14.35 3.21
CA GLY A 29 -21.17 14.64 4.52
C GLY A 29 -19.96 15.55 4.49
N ASP A 30 -19.49 15.90 5.68
CA ASP A 30 -18.30 16.70 5.89
C ASP A 30 -16.99 15.87 5.79
N ALA A 31 -16.92 14.84 4.92
CA ALA A 31 -15.74 13.98 4.79
C ALA A 31 -14.48 14.79 4.47
N TRP A 32 -14.61 15.80 3.59
CA TRP A 32 -13.51 16.73 3.30
C TRP A 32 -13.07 17.51 4.55
N ARG A 33 -14.02 17.92 5.38
CA ARG A 33 -13.75 18.65 6.62
C ARG A 33 -13.06 17.75 7.64
N LEU A 34 -13.51 16.50 7.79
CA LEU A 34 -12.83 15.52 8.64
C LEU A 34 -11.39 15.28 8.18
N PHE A 35 -11.17 15.20 6.87
CA PHE A 35 -9.84 15.06 6.28
C PHE A 35 -8.93 16.27 6.58
N ILE A 36 -9.48 17.48 6.66
CA ILE A 36 -8.71 18.68 7.04
C ILE A 36 -8.48 18.75 8.54
N ASP A 37 -9.49 18.43 9.35
CA ASP A 37 -9.50 18.67 10.79
C ASP A 37 -8.80 17.55 11.60
N ILE A 38 -8.71 16.32 11.04
CA ILE A 38 -8.14 15.15 11.72
C ILE A 38 -6.80 14.77 11.07
N PRO A 39 -5.67 15.10 11.70
CA PRO A 39 -4.33 14.83 11.15
C PRO A 39 -4.05 13.34 10.89
N GLU A 40 -4.58 12.44 11.73
CA GLU A 40 -4.44 10.99 11.59
C GLU A 40 -5.10 10.51 10.30
N LEU A 41 -6.34 10.92 10.04
CA LEU A 41 -7.05 10.59 8.82
C LEU A 41 -6.29 11.14 7.60
N ARG A 42 -5.89 12.40 7.66
CA ARG A 42 -5.15 13.05 6.58
C ARG A 42 -3.84 12.33 6.27
N SER A 43 -3.11 11.92 7.30
CA SER A 43 -1.84 11.20 7.15
C SER A 43 -2.04 9.87 6.43
N VAL A 44 -3.07 9.10 6.80
CA VAL A 44 -3.39 7.79 6.21
C VAL A 44 -3.84 7.93 4.76
N VAL A 45 -4.80 8.83 4.50
CA VAL A 45 -5.30 9.08 3.13
C VAL A 45 -4.20 9.58 2.20
N ASN A 46 -3.38 10.55 2.65
CA ASN A 46 -2.27 11.06 1.85
C ASN A 46 -1.23 9.97 1.58
N LYS A 47 -0.90 9.14 2.57
CA LYS A 47 0.05 8.03 2.39
C LYS A 47 -0.44 7.07 1.32
N ARG A 48 -1.71 6.62 1.41
CA ARG A 48 -2.33 5.76 0.40
C ARG A 48 -2.31 6.40 -0.99
N ALA A 49 -2.77 7.65 -1.10
CA ALA A 49 -2.82 8.37 -2.37
C ALA A 49 -1.42 8.56 -2.98
N THR A 50 -0.41 8.88 -2.16
CA THR A 50 0.98 8.97 -2.62
C THR A 50 1.49 7.63 -3.12
N MET A 51 1.23 6.53 -2.41
CA MET A 51 1.64 5.20 -2.86
C MET A 51 0.97 4.82 -4.20
N MET A 52 -0.33 5.08 -4.36
CA MET A 52 -1.03 4.85 -5.63
C MET A 52 -0.48 5.70 -6.77
N SER A 53 -0.13 6.95 -6.50
CA SER A 53 0.36 7.91 -7.52
C SER A 53 1.78 7.62 -8.01
N THR A 54 2.53 6.71 -7.37
CA THR A 54 3.86 6.30 -7.83
C THR A 54 3.83 5.33 -9.02
N ASN A 55 2.65 4.82 -9.41
CA ASN A 55 2.54 3.91 -10.55
C ASN A 55 2.95 4.57 -11.87
N ILE A 56 3.47 3.76 -12.81
CA ILE A 56 3.73 4.12 -14.20
C ILE A 56 2.73 3.36 -15.07
N PRO A 57 1.70 4.04 -15.63
CA PRO A 57 0.73 3.35 -16.46
C PRO A 57 1.37 2.86 -17.76
N THR A 58 1.13 1.61 -18.12
CA THR A 58 1.63 1.00 -19.36
C THR A 58 0.45 0.42 -20.14
N LEU A 59 0.30 0.82 -21.39
CA LEU A 59 -0.78 0.37 -22.26
C LEU A 59 -0.33 -0.85 -23.07
N PHE A 60 -1.12 -1.92 -23.01
CA PHE A 60 -0.94 -3.14 -23.78
C PHE A 60 -2.10 -3.36 -24.75
N ASP A 61 -1.82 -3.99 -25.87
CA ASP A 61 -2.83 -4.53 -26.77
C ASP A 61 -3.35 -5.90 -26.27
N LYS A 62 -4.32 -6.46 -27.00
CA LYS A 62 -4.90 -7.79 -26.72
C LYS A 62 -3.87 -8.95 -26.78
N ASP A 63 -2.76 -8.74 -27.50
CA ASP A 63 -1.72 -9.74 -27.74
C ASP A 63 -0.56 -9.59 -26.71
N GLY A 64 -0.68 -8.64 -25.76
CA GLY A 64 0.28 -8.38 -24.71
C GLY A 64 1.48 -7.52 -25.11
N ASN A 65 1.43 -6.86 -26.28
CA ASN A 65 2.49 -5.97 -26.70
C ASN A 65 2.26 -4.56 -26.16
N ILE A 66 3.34 -3.87 -25.82
CA ILE A 66 3.28 -2.46 -25.37
C ILE A 66 2.89 -1.57 -26.55
N VAL A 67 1.85 -0.77 -26.36
CA VAL A 67 1.36 0.21 -27.32
C VAL A 67 1.85 1.59 -26.95
N THR A 68 2.58 2.25 -27.85
CA THR A 68 3.12 3.61 -27.63
C THR A 68 2.38 4.66 -28.43
N ASP A 69 1.77 4.32 -29.56
CA ASP A 69 1.05 5.23 -30.44
C ASP A 69 -0.47 5.07 -30.26
N HIS A 70 -0.98 5.67 -29.18
CA HIS A 70 -2.41 5.67 -28.88
C HIS A 70 -2.76 6.92 -28.05
N TRP A 71 -3.94 7.50 -28.26
CA TRP A 71 -4.39 8.71 -27.57
C TRP A 71 -4.37 8.59 -26.03
N ILE A 72 -4.46 7.38 -25.46
CA ILE A 72 -4.33 7.15 -24.02
C ILE A 72 -2.94 7.56 -23.54
N ASN A 73 -1.89 7.25 -24.29
CA ASN A 73 -0.53 7.65 -23.92
C ASN A 73 -0.36 9.18 -23.98
N ASP A 74 -0.99 9.83 -24.95
CA ASP A 74 -1.00 11.30 -25.04
C ASP A 74 -1.72 11.92 -23.85
N LEU A 75 -2.86 11.33 -23.42
CA LEU A 75 -3.61 11.74 -22.24
C LEU A 75 -2.79 11.53 -20.96
N ILE A 76 -2.07 10.42 -20.82
CA ILE A 76 -1.20 10.13 -19.68
C ILE A 76 -0.03 11.13 -19.65
N ASN A 77 0.60 11.39 -20.80
CA ASN A 77 1.72 12.32 -20.88
C ASN A 77 1.30 13.78 -20.59
N LYS A 78 0.08 14.14 -20.98
CA LYS A 78 -0.45 15.49 -20.80
C LYS A 78 -1.94 15.45 -20.42
N PRO A 79 -2.28 15.10 -19.18
CA PRO A 79 -3.67 14.94 -18.75
C PRO A 79 -4.46 16.26 -18.77
N ASN A 80 -3.80 17.33 -18.42
CA ASN A 80 -4.28 18.71 -18.51
C ASN A 80 -3.07 19.65 -18.51
N GLY A 81 -3.28 20.95 -18.64
CA GLY A 81 -2.18 21.92 -18.73
C GLY A 81 -1.42 22.18 -17.43
N VAL A 82 -1.84 21.61 -16.31
CA VAL A 82 -1.37 21.96 -14.95
C VAL A 82 -0.82 20.75 -14.19
N GLN A 83 -1.45 19.58 -14.31
CA GLN A 83 -1.16 18.39 -13.53
C GLN A 83 -0.40 17.35 -14.36
N SER A 84 0.46 16.60 -13.69
CA SER A 84 1.01 15.34 -14.20
C SER A 84 -0.03 14.20 -14.01
N TRP A 85 0.20 13.05 -14.65
CA TRP A 85 -0.65 11.88 -14.43
C TRP A 85 -0.62 11.40 -12.96
N SER A 86 0.54 11.47 -12.34
CA SER A 86 0.70 11.18 -10.90
C SER A 86 -0.21 12.05 -10.02
N ASP A 87 -0.33 13.35 -10.33
CA ASP A 87 -1.22 14.27 -9.60
C ASP A 87 -2.69 13.95 -9.83
N VAL A 88 -3.05 13.51 -11.04
CA VAL A 88 -4.43 13.08 -11.36
C VAL A 88 -4.77 11.81 -10.56
N VAL A 89 -3.90 10.81 -10.58
CA VAL A 89 -4.10 9.58 -9.80
C VAL A 89 -4.16 9.87 -8.30
N TYR A 90 -3.29 10.74 -7.80
CA TYR A 90 -3.33 11.18 -6.40
C TYR A 90 -4.69 11.81 -6.05
N SER A 91 -5.18 12.70 -6.91
CA SER A 91 -6.48 13.37 -6.71
C SER A 91 -7.64 12.37 -6.73
N MET A 92 -7.61 11.40 -7.66
CA MET A 92 -8.59 10.32 -7.73
C MET A 92 -8.54 9.44 -6.46
N ALA A 93 -7.34 9.07 -6.02
CA ALA A 93 -7.15 8.25 -4.82
C ALA A 93 -7.64 8.93 -3.54
N VAL A 94 -7.48 10.25 -3.41
CA VAL A 94 -8.06 11.03 -2.29
C VAL A 94 -9.58 11.04 -2.34
N GLN A 95 -10.17 11.27 -3.52
CA GLN A 95 -11.63 11.26 -3.68
C GLN A 95 -12.22 9.88 -3.37
N ASP A 96 -11.60 8.82 -3.91
CA ASP A 96 -11.99 7.44 -3.61
C ASP A 96 -11.90 7.13 -2.11
N ALA A 97 -10.81 7.53 -1.47
CA ALA A 97 -10.63 7.32 -0.02
C ALA A 97 -11.73 7.98 0.82
N LEU A 98 -12.14 9.20 0.46
CA LEU A 98 -13.12 9.98 1.22
C LEU A 98 -14.57 9.62 0.90
N TYR A 99 -14.86 9.28 -0.35
CA TYR A 99 -16.22 9.15 -0.83
C TYR A 99 -16.55 7.80 -1.46
N SER A 100 -15.54 6.93 -1.65
CA SER A 100 -15.64 5.65 -2.38
C SER A 100 -16.17 5.81 -3.81
N ASN A 101 -16.09 7.00 -4.34
CA ASN A 101 -16.40 7.31 -5.74
C ASN A 101 -15.56 8.49 -6.24
N VAL A 102 -15.34 8.53 -7.54
CA VAL A 102 -14.60 9.59 -8.23
C VAL A 102 -15.34 9.98 -9.49
N VAL A 103 -15.47 11.27 -9.74
CA VAL A 103 -15.91 11.80 -11.02
C VAL A 103 -14.78 12.58 -11.65
N ALA A 104 -14.42 12.23 -12.87
CA ALA A 104 -13.48 13.00 -13.66
C ALA A 104 -14.11 13.41 -14.99
N TYR A 105 -14.01 14.69 -15.33
CA TYR A 105 -14.36 15.19 -16.65
C TYR A 105 -13.29 14.75 -17.65
N CYS A 106 -13.71 14.01 -18.67
CA CYS A 106 -12.83 13.45 -19.70
C CYS A 106 -13.58 13.43 -21.03
N PRO A 107 -13.69 14.59 -21.70
CA PRO A 107 -14.59 14.76 -22.85
C PRO A 107 -14.18 13.92 -24.05
N LEU A 108 -15.17 13.29 -24.67
CA LEU A 108 -15.04 12.59 -25.92
C LEU A 108 -14.95 13.61 -27.08
N ARG A 109 -13.84 13.63 -27.79
CA ARG A 109 -13.62 14.49 -28.95
C ARG A 109 -13.86 13.73 -30.26
N SER A 110 -13.74 14.44 -31.37
CA SER A 110 -13.85 13.87 -32.71
C SER A 110 -12.94 12.64 -32.85
N PHE A 111 -13.37 11.64 -33.59
CA PHE A 111 -12.66 10.37 -33.83
C PHE A 111 -12.45 9.49 -32.58
N GLY A 112 -13.25 9.68 -31.51
CA GLY A 112 -13.17 8.84 -30.32
C GLY A 112 -11.97 9.12 -29.41
N VAL A 113 -11.28 10.23 -29.61
CA VAL A 113 -10.08 10.62 -28.85
C VAL A 113 -10.47 11.41 -27.59
N ARG A 114 -9.75 11.21 -26.51
CA ARG A 114 -9.83 12.02 -25.28
C ARG A 114 -8.49 12.67 -25.01
N ASN A 115 -8.48 13.96 -24.78
CA ASN A 115 -7.25 14.76 -24.62
C ASN A 115 -7.22 15.60 -23.34
N LEU A 116 -8.16 15.40 -22.45
CA LEU A 116 -8.29 16.14 -21.21
C LEU A 116 -8.87 15.23 -20.14
N ILE A 117 -8.32 15.28 -18.93
CA ILE A 117 -8.90 14.67 -17.75
C ILE A 117 -8.73 15.61 -16.55
N ILE A 118 -9.82 15.86 -15.85
CA ILE A 118 -9.87 16.71 -14.64
C ILE A 118 -10.73 16.03 -13.60
N THR A 119 -10.18 15.72 -12.45
CA THR A 119 -10.93 15.20 -11.31
C THR A 119 -11.82 16.29 -10.72
N LEU A 120 -13.12 16.06 -10.68
CA LEU A 120 -14.10 17.00 -10.16
C LEU A 120 -14.31 16.80 -8.66
N PRO A 121 -14.42 17.86 -7.85
CA PRO A 121 -14.71 17.75 -6.43
C PRO A 121 -16.14 17.24 -6.20
N ASN A 122 -16.28 16.15 -5.45
CA ASN A 122 -17.56 15.47 -5.24
C ASN A 122 -18.65 16.36 -4.62
N ASN A 123 -18.28 17.32 -3.78
CA ASN A 123 -19.20 18.26 -3.16
C ASN A 123 -19.86 19.25 -4.16
N LYS A 124 -19.36 19.30 -5.39
CA LYS A 124 -19.92 20.14 -6.46
C LYS A 124 -20.62 19.34 -7.55
N VAL A 125 -20.68 18.02 -7.41
CA VAL A 125 -21.27 17.13 -8.42
C VAL A 125 -22.54 16.49 -7.92
N ARG A 126 -23.57 16.50 -8.76
CA ARG A 126 -24.82 15.74 -8.58
C ARG A 126 -24.98 14.73 -9.70
N ILE A 127 -25.41 13.53 -9.37
CA ILE A 127 -25.74 12.49 -10.34
C ILE A 127 -27.21 12.59 -10.72
N ASN A 128 -27.50 12.66 -12.00
CA ASN A 128 -28.86 12.55 -12.52
C ASN A 128 -29.15 11.09 -12.88
N LEU A 129 -30.12 10.50 -12.19
CA LEU A 129 -30.52 9.11 -12.39
C LEU A 129 -31.64 9.02 -13.44
N SER A 130 -31.65 7.90 -14.19
CA SER A 130 -32.66 7.69 -15.24
C SER A 130 -34.11 7.52 -14.70
N GLY A 131 -34.22 7.02 -13.46
CA GLY A 131 -35.50 6.67 -12.86
C GLY A 131 -36.22 5.47 -13.48
N LYS A 132 -35.56 4.78 -14.43
CA LYS A 132 -36.09 3.56 -15.02
C LYS A 132 -36.21 2.43 -13.99
N LYS A 133 -37.23 1.58 -14.13
CA LYS A 133 -37.35 0.37 -13.30
C LYS A 133 -36.46 -0.74 -13.87
N LEU A 134 -36.04 -1.70 -13.04
CA LEU A 134 -35.13 -2.78 -13.41
C LEU A 134 -35.48 -3.50 -14.72
N LYS A 135 -36.78 -3.73 -14.98
CA LYS A 135 -37.24 -4.37 -16.23
C LYS A 135 -37.09 -3.50 -17.50
N GLN A 136 -36.81 -2.22 -17.33
CA GLN A 136 -36.70 -1.21 -18.40
C GLN A 136 -35.26 -0.68 -18.53
N MET A 137 -34.34 -1.18 -17.70
CA MET A 137 -32.94 -0.76 -17.70
C MET A 137 -32.14 -1.51 -18.78
N GLU A 138 -31.35 -0.74 -19.50
CA GLU A 138 -30.26 -1.20 -20.35
C GLU A 138 -28.91 -0.90 -19.68
N ALA A 139 -27.81 -1.37 -20.23
CA ALA A 139 -26.48 -1.33 -19.61
C ALA A 139 -26.02 0.08 -19.19
N ASN A 140 -26.38 1.12 -19.94
CA ASN A 140 -25.96 2.51 -19.68
C ASN A 140 -27.07 3.40 -19.10
N ASP A 141 -28.19 2.80 -18.68
CA ASP A 141 -29.37 3.56 -18.25
C ASP A 141 -29.35 4.03 -16.80
N LEU A 142 -28.39 3.61 -15.99
CA LEU A 142 -28.41 3.84 -14.56
C LEU A 142 -28.18 5.34 -14.24
N ILE A 143 -27.18 5.93 -14.88
CA ILE A 143 -26.81 7.36 -14.76
C ILE A 143 -27.04 8.02 -16.10
N THR A 144 -27.77 9.14 -16.10
CA THR A 144 -28.06 9.90 -17.33
C THR A 144 -27.00 10.97 -17.58
N SER A 145 -26.63 11.71 -16.54
CA SER A 145 -25.67 12.81 -16.62
C SER A 145 -25.20 13.21 -15.24
N PHE A 146 -24.18 14.06 -15.21
CA PHE A 146 -23.70 14.72 -14.01
C PHE A 146 -23.97 16.22 -14.11
N GLU A 147 -24.42 16.84 -13.02
CA GLU A 147 -24.56 18.29 -12.91
C GLU A 147 -23.40 18.81 -12.05
N PHE A 148 -22.53 19.61 -12.65
CA PHE A 148 -21.45 20.29 -11.96
C PHE A 148 -21.86 21.73 -11.60
N THR A 149 -21.59 22.13 -10.35
CA THR A 149 -21.88 23.49 -9.86
C THR A 149 -20.58 24.25 -9.71
N TYR A 150 -20.44 25.35 -10.45
CA TYR A 150 -19.29 26.25 -10.37
C TYR A 150 -19.28 27.09 -9.10
N ASP A 151 -18.18 27.79 -8.81
CA ASP A 151 -18.04 28.65 -7.64
C ASP A 151 -18.95 29.89 -7.69
N ASP A 152 -19.31 30.33 -8.88
CA ASP A 152 -20.27 31.40 -9.11
C ASP A 152 -21.75 30.97 -8.99
N GLY A 153 -21.96 29.68 -8.71
CA GLY A 153 -23.30 29.07 -8.60
C GLY A 153 -23.92 28.68 -9.93
N SER A 154 -23.25 28.94 -11.07
CA SER A 154 -23.70 28.43 -12.36
C SER A 154 -23.58 26.91 -12.43
N LYS A 155 -24.38 26.28 -13.28
CA LYS A 155 -24.47 24.82 -13.37
C LYS A 155 -24.23 24.36 -14.80
N GLU A 156 -23.48 23.30 -14.95
CA GLU A 156 -23.26 22.63 -16.22
C GLU A 156 -23.67 21.16 -16.14
N THR A 157 -24.35 20.69 -17.18
CA THR A 157 -24.71 19.28 -17.29
C THR A 157 -23.69 18.59 -18.19
N ILE A 158 -23.00 17.61 -17.64
CA ILE A 158 -21.99 16.81 -18.30
C ILE A 158 -22.58 15.45 -18.63
N THR A 159 -22.44 14.97 -19.84
CA THR A 159 -22.93 13.66 -20.27
C THR A 159 -22.12 12.54 -19.63
N PHE A 160 -22.69 11.35 -19.52
CA PHE A 160 -21.97 10.19 -19.01
C PHE A 160 -20.76 9.84 -19.88
N ASP A 161 -20.88 10.01 -21.20
CA ASP A 161 -19.80 9.74 -22.16
C ASP A 161 -18.57 10.69 -22.00
N ASP A 162 -18.79 11.89 -21.49
CA ASP A 162 -17.77 12.89 -21.21
C ASP A 162 -17.18 12.79 -19.81
N THR A 163 -17.54 11.74 -19.06
CA THR A 163 -17.06 11.54 -17.69
C THR A 163 -16.41 10.16 -17.51
N VAL A 164 -15.49 10.08 -16.58
CA VAL A 164 -15.06 8.83 -15.96
C VAL A 164 -15.67 8.81 -14.56
N TYR A 165 -16.49 7.82 -14.31
CA TYR A 165 -17.13 7.63 -13.02
C TYR A 165 -16.66 6.31 -12.40
N LEU A 166 -15.88 6.41 -11.34
CA LEU A 166 -15.34 5.26 -10.61
C LEU A 166 -16.13 5.07 -9.32
N THR A 167 -16.45 3.84 -8.98
CA THR A 167 -17.10 3.47 -7.73
C THR A 167 -16.44 2.26 -7.12
N THR A 168 -16.20 2.31 -5.82
CA THR A 168 -15.78 1.12 -5.07
C THR A 168 -17.02 0.27 -4.76
N ALA A 169 -16.98 -1.03 -5.04
CA ALA A 169 -18.11 -1.92 -4.78
C ALA A 169 -18.36 -2.05 -3.27
N ASP A 170 -19.58 -1.75 -2.82
CA ASP A 170 -20.01 -1.91 -1.43
C ASP A 170 -21.12 -2.96 -1.21
N GLY A 171 -21.57 -3.56 -2.30
CA GLY A 171 -22.65 -4.58 -2.27
C GLY A 171 -24.07 -4.04 -2.03
N MET A 172 -24.23 -2.78 -1.66
CA MET A 172 -25.53 -2.17 -1.38
C MET A 172 -25.95 -1.17 -2.44
N ASN A 173 -25.04 -0.32 -2.87
CA ASN A 173 -25.30 0.76 -3.81
C ASN A 173 -24.28 0.77 -4.94
N ILE A 174 -24.76 0.65 -6.17
CA ILE A 174 -23.89 0.67 -7.36
C ILE A 174 -23.48 2.10 -7.71
N VAL A 175 -24.40 3.04 -7.57
CA VAL A 175 -24.19 4.44 -8.00
C VAL A 175 -23.50 5.27 -6.92
N ARG A 176 -23.79 4.97 -5.66
CA ARG A 176 -23.24 5.70 -4.54
C ARG A 176 -22.90 4.75 -3.42
N PRO A 177 -21.70 4.22 -3.42
CA PRO A 177 -21.23 3.32 -2.38
C PRO A 177 -21.13 4.03 -1.02
N ILE A 178 -21.17 3.25 0.04
CA ILE A 178 -20.87 3.71 1.39
C ILE A 178 -19.37 3.99 1.47
N SER A 179 -19.03 5.17 1.96
CA SER A 179 -17.64 5.58 2.13
C SER A 179 -16.92 4.76 3.22
N ARG A 180 -15.63 4.55 3.08
CA ARG A 180 -14.78 4.00 4.16
C ARG A 180 -14.86 4.88 5.42
N ILE A 181 -15.03 6.20 5.25
CA ILE A 181 -15.22 7.17 6.34
C ILE A 181 -16.49 6.85 7.17
N ASP A 182 -17.52 6.32 6.53
CA ASP A 182 -18.78 5.97 7.23
C ASP A 182 -18.58 4.89 8.30
N SER A 183 -17.67 3.93 8.05
CA SER A 183 -17.30 2.88 9.03
C SER A 183 -16.46 3.42 10.19
N LEU A 184 -15.76 4.53 9.98
CA LEU A 184 -14.84 5.16 10.94
C LEU A 184 -15.51 6.21 11.84
N ARG A 185 -16.84 6.27 11.86
CA ARG A 185 -17.59 7.25 12.64
C ARG A 185 -17.17 7.35 14.09
N LEU A 186 -17.04 6.22 14.78
CA LEU A 186 -16.68 6.19 16.19
C LEU A 186 -15.21 6.58 16.42
N PRO A 187 -14.22 5.96 15.76
CA PRO A 187 -12.83 6.38 15.88
C PRO A 187 -12.60 7.87 15.61
N LEU A 188 -13.16 8.40 14.52
CA LEU A 188 -13.02 9.81 14.17
C LEU A 188 -13.67 10.74 15.20
N SER A 189 -14.84 10.36 15.74
CA SER A 189 -15.52 11.09 16.81
C SER A 189 -14.70 11.10 18.11
N ASN A 190 -14.08 9.96 18.47
CA ASN A 190 -13.24 9.84 19.65
C ASN A 190 -11.99 10.71 19.55
N ILE A 191 -11.31 10.68 18.39
CA ILE A 191 -10.13 11.51 18.13
C ILE A 191 -10.48 13.00 18.28
N MET A 192 -11.56 13.45 17.65
CA MET A 192 -12.02 14.85 17.77
C MET A 192 -12.37 15.22 19.21
N ALA A 193 -13.07 14.34 19.93
CA ALA A 193 -13.42 14.56 21.33
C ALA A 193 -12.16 14.64 22.21
N SER A 194 -11.16 13.79 21.96
CA SER A 194 -9.88 13.79 22.67
C SER A 194 -9.08 15.08 22.45
N TYR A 195 -9.00 15.55 21.19
CA TYR A 195 -8.37 16.83 20.88
C TYR A 195 -9.06 18.01 21.57
N ASN A 196 -10.38 18.07 21.52
CA ASN A 196 -11.14 19.12 22.21
C ASN A 196 -10.95 19.08 23.70
N LYS A 197 -10.99 17.89 24.31
CA LYS A 197 -10.82 17.74 25.74
C LYS A 197 -9.42 18.20 26.16
N ARG A 198 -8.40 17.82 25.38
CA ARG A 198 -7.01 18.25 25.61
C ARG A 198 -6.87 19.76 25.47
N ASN A 199 -7.50 20.37 24.47
CA ASN A 199 -7.47 21.82 24.30
C ASN A 199 -8.08 22.53 25.51
N VAL A 200 -9.28 22.10 25.95
CA VAL A 200 -9.94 22.64 27.15
C VAL A 200 -9.08 22.47 28.40
N LEU A 201 -8.38 21.34 28.56
CA LEU A 201 -7.48 21.13 29.70
C LEU A 201 -6.27 22.04 29.63
N LEU A 202 -5.72 22.29 28.44
CA LEU A 202 -4.58 23.21 28.26
C LEU A 202 -5.00 24.68 28.49
N GLU A 203 -6.17 25.10 27.97
CA GLU A 203 -6.72 26.43 28.19
C GLU A 203 -7.01 26.70 29.66
N ASN A 204 -7.47 25.70 30.42
CA ASN A 204 -7.75 25.81 31.85
C ASN A 204 -6.56 25.43 32.73
N LEU A 205 -5.35 25.33 32.17
CA LEU A 205 -4.11 24.99 32.91
C LEU A 205 -4.23 23.64 33.71
N GLY A 206 -4.94 22.69 33.12
CA GLY A 206 -4.96 21.29 33.62
C GLY A 206 -6.03 20.96 34.62
N ALA A 207 -6.78 21.92 35.16
CA ALA A 207 -7.74 21.60 36.20
C ALA A 207 -9.17 22.12 35.91
N ILE A 208 -10.10 21.21 35.78
CA ILE A 208 -11.52 21.48 35.92
C ILE A 208 -11.90 21.04 37.34
N GLY A 209 -12.45 21.93 38.12
CA GLY A 209 -12.82 21.64 39.52
C GLY A 209 -13.88 22.55 40.06
N ILE A 210 -14.31 22.26 41.23
CA ILE A 210 -15.25 23.09 42.01
C ILE A 210 -14.46 23.88 43.02
N LEU A 211 -14.63 25.19 43.03
CA LEU A 211 -14.18 26.06 44.08
C LEU A 211 -15.32 26.18 45.09
N SER A 212 -15.12 25.65 46.29
CA SER A 212 -16.08 25.72 47.36
C SER A 212 -15.54 26.59 48.50
N ALA A 213 -16.44 27.22 49.26
CA ALA A 213 -16.06 27.85 50.49
C ALA A 213 -15.56 26.81 51.51
N GLN A 214 -14.45 27.09 52.19
CA GLN A 214 -13.95 26.21 53.22
C GLN A 214 -14.84 26.32 54.49
N SER A 215 -15.24 25.22 55.09
CA SER A 215 -15.96 25.25 56.35
C SER A 215 -15.00 25.64 57.49
N ASN A 216 -15.44 26.53 58.36
CA ASN A 216 -14.72 26.79 59.64
C ASN A 216 -15.04 25.70 60.66
N ASP A 217 -14.10 25.37 61.53
CA ASP A 217 -14.20 24.34 62.59
C ASP A 217 -15.39 24.48 63.57
N MET A 218 -16.15 25.58 63.45
CA MET A 218 -17.27 25.89 64.34
C MET A 218 -18.67 25.75 63.75
N GLY A 219 -18.85 24.83 62.77
CA GLY A 219 -20.25 24.42 62.50
C GLY A 219 -20.91 24.90 61.23
N GLY A 220 -20.25 24.84 60.11
CA GLY A 220 -20.90 24.92 58.80
C GLY A 220 -20.13 25.72 57.76
N ALA A 221 -20.27 25.32 56.51
CA ALA A 221 -19.76 26.07 55.38
C ALA A 221 -20.50 27.42 55.28
N ILE A 222 -19.82 28.53 55.32
CA ILE A 222 -20.35 29.84 55.00
C ILE A 222 -20.50 29.92 53.50
N PRO A 223 -21.69 30.00 52.92
CA PRO A 223 -21.85 30.10 51.46
C PRO A 223 -21.22 31.39 50.95
N MET A 224 -20.50 31.30 49.84
CA MET A 224 -19.97 32.49 49.15
C MET A 224 -21.13 33.41 48.77
N THR A 225 -20.94 34.71 49.01
CA THR A 225 -21.89 35.73 48.54
C THR A 225 -21.86 35.78 46.99
N PRO A 226 -22.93 36.20 46.35
CA PRO A 226 -22.96 36.34 44.89
C PRO A 226 -21.84 37.27 44.37
N GLU A 227 -21.45 38.27 45.14
CA GLU A 227 -20.42 39.25 44.83
C GLU A 227 -19.04 38.64 44.86
N GLU A 228 -18.74 37.86 45.90
CA GLU A 228 -17.48 37.10 46.00
C GLU A 228 -17.34 36.09 44.85
N ARG A 229 -18.38 35.40 44.51
CA ARG A 229 -18.41 34.46 43.38
C ARG A 229 -18.11 35.16 42.05
N GLN A 230 -18.74 36.32 41.81
CA GLN A 230 -18.45 37.10 40.60
C GLN A 230 -17.02 37.68 40.58
N LYS A 231 -16.46 38.09 41.72
CA LYS A 231 -15.10 38.57 41.83
C LYS A 231 -14.11 37.44 41.50
N ILE A 232 -14.25 36.28 42.13
CA ILE A 232 -13.40 35.12 41.87
C ILE A 232 -13.50 34.67 40.42
N GLN A 233 -14.72 34.66 39.83
CA GLN A 233 -14.93 34.31 38.44
C GLN A 233 -14.26 35.31 37.50
N LYS A 234 -14.36 36.61 37.79
CA LYS A 234 -13.65 37.65 37.01
C LYS A 234 -12.14 37.50 37.09
N ASP A 235 -11.60 37.25 38.29
CA ASP A 235 -10.16 37.10 38.49
C ASP A 235 -9.67 35.85 37.80
N TRP A 236 -10.45 34.76 37.81
CA TRP A 236 -10.16 33.54 37.06
C TRP A 236 -10.10 33.76 35.54
N TYR A 237 -11.02 34.51 34.96
CA TYR A 237 -11.03 34.80 33.52
C TYR A 237 -10.02 35.88 33.11
N ARG A 238 -9.59 36.73 34.03
CA ARG A 238 -8.53 37.74 33.81
C ARG A 238 -7.12 37.17 33.89
N ARG A 239 -6.99 35.97 34.38
CA ARG A 239 -5.71 35.29 34.54
C ARG A 239 -4.95 35.27 33.23
N GLN A 240 -3.87 36.04 33.14
CA GLN A 240 -2.85 35.89 32.13
C GLN A 240 -1.93 34.73 32.53
N LYS A 241 -1.21 34.15 31.57
CA LYS A 241 -0.56 32.84 31.63
C LYS A 241 0.42 32.65 32.83
N ASP A 242 0.82 33.72 33.50
CA ASP A 242 1.85 33.68 34.53
C ASP A 242 1.47 34.44 35.86
N GLU A 243 0.19 34.81 36.02
CA GLU A 243 -0.25 35.49 37.20
C GLU A 243 -0.73 34.54 38.32
N LEU A 244 -0.18 34.73 39.52
CA LEU A 244 -0.66 34.07 40.73
C LEU A 244 -2.01 34.66 41.13
N ILE A 245 -3.03 33.81 41.28
CA ILE A 245 -4.32 34.26 41.79
C ILE A 245 -4.20 34.36 43.32
N ILE A 246 -4.27 35.58 43.84
CA ILE A 246 -4.35 35.83 45.27
C ILE A 246 -5.81 36.14 45.60
N THR A 247 -6.43 35.30 46.43
CA THR A 247 -7.79 35.53 46.94
C THR A 247 -7.77 35.77 48.43
N GLU A 248 -8.59 36.69 48.88
CA GLU A 248 -8.80 36.98 50.32
C GLU A 248 -9.84 36.03 50.94
N SER A 249 -10.58 35.30 50.10
CA SER A 249 -11.59 34.35 50.56
C SER A 249 -10.97 32.98 50.84
N ASN A 250 -11.40 32.35 51.93
CA ASN A 250 -10.98 30.99 52.29
C ASN A 250 -11.70 29.98 51.39
N VAL A 251 -11.03 29.52 50.35
CA VAL A 251 -11.59 28.66 49.33
C VAL A 251 -10.88 27.30 49.25
N ASN A 252 -11.65 26.26 49.07
CA ASN A 252 -11.11 24.93 48.82
C ASN A 252 -11.35 24.53 47.37
N TRP A 253 -10.27 24.11 46.70
CA TRP A 253 -10.33 23.61 45.34
C TRP A 253 -10.50 22.09 45.35
N GLN A 254 -11.62 21.58 44.79
CA GLN A 254 -11.81 20.17 44.56
C GLN A 254 -11.66 19.89 43.06
N PRO A 255 -10.60 19.19 42.62
CA PRO A 255 -10.49 18.80 41.23
C PRO A 255 -11.62 17.81 40.87
N MET A 256 -12.34 18.12 39.81
CA MET A 256 -13.44 17.26 39.26
C MET A 256 -12.99 16.53 37.98
N SER A 257 -11.78 16.79 37.54
CA SER A 257 -11.21 16.07 36.39
C SER A 257 -10.41 14.88 36.86
N TYR A 258 -10.62 13.74 36.23
CA TYR A 258 -9.69 12.65 36.32
C TYR A 258 -8.34 13.09 35.73
N PRO A 259 -7.21 12.69 36.33
CA PRO A 259 -5.91 12.90 35.69
C PRO A 259 -5.93 12.36 34.26
N THR A 260 -5.29 13.09 33.35
CA THR A 260 -5.23 12.66 31.93
C THR A 260 -4.67 11.25 31.77
N ARG A 261 -3.83 10.80 32.71
CA ARG A 261 -3.30 9.43 32.77
C ARG A 261 -4.36 8.39 33.07
N ASP A 262 -5.35 8.69 33.93
CA ASP A 262 -6.40 7.77 34.32
C ASP A 262 -7.49 7.64 33.24
N LEU A 263 -7.55 8.60 32.32
CA LEU A 263 -8.46 8.56 31.17
C LEU A 263 -7.90 7.77 29.98
N MET A 264 -6.68 7.25 30.05
CA MET A 264 -6.00 6.49 28.98
C MET A 264 -6.12 7.14 27.59
N LEU A 265 -6.34 8.46 27.51
CA LEU A 265 -6.66 9.18 26.26
C LEU A 265 -5.60 9.02 25.17
N PHE A 266 -4.35 8.71 25.55
CA PHE A 266 -3.28 8.51 24.57
C PHE A 266 -3.28 7.10 24.01
N GLU A 267 -3.64 6.09 24.81
CA GLU A 267 -3.75 4.70 24.38
C GLU A 267 -4.95 4.55 23.45
N GLU A 268 -6.12 5.12 23.84
CA GLU A 268 -7.32 5.14 23.00
C GLU A 268 -7.10 5.86 21.65
N LEU A 269 -6.36 6.98 21.64
CA LEU A 269 -5.99 7.65 20.38
C LEU A 269 -5.14 6.75 19.47
N THR A 270 -4.30 5.89 20.02
CA THR A 270 -3.49 4.95 19.26
C THR A 270 -4.37 3.86 18.65
N GLU A 271 -5.31 3.31 19.42
CA GLU A 271 -6.28 2.31 18.93
C GLU A 271 -7.19 2.90 17.84
N ASP A 272 -7.72 4.10 18.02
CA ASP A 272 -8.52 4.78 17.01
C ASP A 272 -7.72 5.06 15.72
N LYS A 273 -6.43 5.41 15.84
CA LYS A 273 -5.53 5.56 14.70
C LYS A 273 -5.30 4.22 13.98
N LEU A 274 -5.12 3.13 14.72
CA LEU A 274 -5.02 1.79 14.15
C LEU A 274 -6.27 1.41 13.36
N ALA A 275 -7.45 1.67 13.90
CA ALA A 275 -8.71 1.43 13.21
C ALA A 275 -8.82 2.21 11.88
N ILE A 276 -8.30 3.45 11.84
CA ILE A 276 -8.23 4.21 10.58
C ILE A 276 -7.26 3.55 9.60
N ILE A 277 -6.06 3.16 10.04
CA ILE A 277 -5.05 2.53 9.20
C ILE A 277 -5.59 1.24 8.58
N ASP A 278 -6.22 0.39 9.39
CA ASP A 278 -6.81 -0.89 8.96
C ASP A 278 -7.95 -0.70 7.96
N ALA A 279 -8.82 0.30 8.16
CA ALA A 279 -9.91 0.59 7.24
C ALA A 279 -9.43 0.99 5.83
N PHE A 280 -8.22 1.52 5.72
CA PHE A 280 -7.57 1.84 4.44
C PHE A 280 -6.64 0.75 3.93
N GLY A 281 -6.59 -0.42 4.56
CA GLY A 281 -5.77 -1.56 4.15
C GLY A 281 -4.27 -1.28 4.22
N LEU A 282 -3.82 -0.39 5.12
CA LEU A 282 -2.42 -0.06 5.30
C LEU A 282 -1.88 -0.72 6.56
N ASN A 283 -0.56 -0.87 6.63
CA ASN A 283 0.10 -1.43 7.80
C ASN A 283 0.56 -0.33 8.76
N TYR A 284 0.35 -0.56 10.06
CA TYR A 284 0.74 0.37 11.13
C TYR A 284 2.22 0.78 11.09
N ASN A 285 3.12 -0.14 10.72
CA ASN A 285 4.55 0.13 10.66
C ASN A 285 4.94 1.27 9.70
N LEU A 286 4.04 1.65 8.76
CA LEU A 286 4.25 2.80 7.87
C LEU A 286 4.13 4.14 8.62
N PHE A 287 3.51 4.15 9.79
CA PHE A 287 3.17 5.35 10.56
C PHE A 287 3.83 5.38 11.94
N SER A 288 4.47 4.28 12.37
CA SER A 288 5.15 4.22 13.66
C SER A 288 6.54 4.82 13.55
N SER A 289 6.82 5.79 14.43
CA SER A 289 8.18 6.27 14.70
C SER A 289 8.80 5.60 15.92
N GLU A 290 8.16 4.59 16.49
CA GLU A 290 8.58 3.95 17.71
C GLU A 290 9.79 3.05 17.53
N LYS A 291 10.66 3.04 18.55
CA LYS A 291 11.97 2.37 18.62
C LYS A 291 11.93 0.83 18.56
N GLY A 292 10.88 0.22 18.03
CA GLY A 292 10.71 -1.23 17.97
C GLY A 292 10.57 -1.82 16.57
N ALA A 293 10.34 -1.00 15.55
CA ALA A 293 10.25 -1.49 14.18
C ALA A 293 11.66 -1.72 13.62
N THR A 294 12.05 -2.96 13.40
CA THR A 294 13.28 -3.27 12.67
C THR A 294 13.12 -2.83 11.22
N PHE A 295 14.21 -2.45 10.58
CA PHE A 295 14.21 -2.02 9.17
C PHE A 295 13.56 -3.09 8.25
N SER A 296 13.78 -4.36 8.55
CA SER A 296 13.15 -5.48 7.84
C SER A 296 11.63 -5.46 7.95
N ASN A 297 11.08 -5.32 9.17
CA ASN A 297 9.63 -5.33 9.38
C ASN A 297 8.93 -4.17 8.67
N VAL A 298 9.55 -2.99 8.62
CA VAL A 298 9.01 -1.82 7.89
C VAL A 298 9.00 -2.10 6.40
N ARG A 299 10.07 -2.69 5.87
CA ARG A 299 10.19 -3.03 4.46
C ARG A 299 9.15 -4.06 4.03
N ASP A 300 8.99 -5.13 4.80
CA ASP A 300 7.98 -6.16 4.55
C ASP A 300 6.57 -5.59 4.63
N SER A 301 6.32 -4.70 5.58
CA SER A 301 5.03 -4.01 5.72
C SER A 301 4.71 -3.10 4.53
N ILE A 302 5.69 -2.37 3.99
CA ILE A 302 5.51 -1.55 2.79
C ILE A 302 5.17 -2.45 1.61
N ARG A 303 5.88 -3.57 1.44
CA ARG A 303 5.65 -4.52 0.37
C ARG A 303 4.25 -5.14 0.44
N MET A 304 3.83 -5.60 1.61
CA MET A 304 2.45 -6.07 1.84
C MET A 304 1.41 -5.02 1.44
N CYS A 305 1.59 -3.76 1.84
CA CYS A 305 0.66 -2.71 1.45
C CYS A 305 0.57 -2.54 -0.08
N TYR A 306 1.69 -2.61 -0.79
CA TYR A 306 1.67 -2.55 -2.26
C TYR A 306 0.97 -3.75 -2.86
N THR A 307 1.32 -4.98 -2.46
CA THR A 307 0.78 -6.21 -3.06
C THR A 307 -0.70 -6.43 -2.75
N ASP A 308 -1.13 -6.15 -1.52
CA ASP A 308 -2.47 -6.51 -1.06
C ASP A 308 -3.50 -5.39 -1.29
N THR A 309 -3.06 -4.13 -1.31
CA THR A 309 -3.97 -2.98 -1.37
C THR A 309 -3.68 -2.05 -2.56
N ILE A 310 -2.47 -1.51 -2.67
CA ILE A 310 -2.20 -0.40 -3.60
C ILE A 310 -2.26 -0.83 -5.06
N ILE A 311 -1.60 -1.94 -5.41
CA ILE A 311 -1.57 -2.45 -6.79
C ILE A 311 -2.99 -2.85 -7.24
N PRO A 312 -3.74 -3.69 -6.50
CA PRO A 312 -5.10 -4.06 -6.89
C PRO A 312 -6.05 -2.88 -7.02
N GLU A 313 -6.02 -1.94 -6.07
CA GLU A 313 -6.90 -0.77 -6.09
C GLU A 313 -6.55 0.19 -7.24
N THR A 314 -5.26 0.41 -7.53
CA THR A 314 -4.84 1.24 -8.67
C THR A 314 -5.21 0.58 -9.99
N GLN A 315 -5.05 -0.74 -10.09
CA GLN A 315 -5.46 -1.50 -11.27
C GLN A 315 -6.97 -1.43 -11.51
N GLN A 316 -7.78 -1.51 -10.45
CA GLN A 316 -9.23 -1.38 -10.54
C GLN A 316 -9.67 -0.02 -11.12
N ILE A 317 -8.94 1.07 -10.80
CA ILE A 317 -9.17 2.38 -11.41
C ILE A 317 -8.97 2.31 -12.92
N TYR A 318 -7.87 1.73 -13.38
CA TYR A 318 -7.55 1.64 -14.80
C TYR A 318 -8.49 0.70 -15.56
N ASP A 319 -8.84 -0.43 -14.99
CA ASP A 319 -9.81 -1.37 -15.57
C ASP A 319 -11.18 -0.71 -15.75
N SER A 320 -11.61 0.08 -14.77
CA SER A 320 -12.85 0.82 -14.83
C SER A 320 -12.81 1.92 -15.91
N MET A 321 -11.67 2.62 -16.07
CA MET A 321 -11.48 3.61 -17.13
C MET A 321 -11.55 2.97 -18.52
N ILE A 322 -10.81 1.88 -18.74
CA ILE A 322 -10.81 1.14 -20.01
C ILE A 322 -12.20 0.62 -20.33
N SER A 323 -12.93 0.10 -19.33
CA SER A 323 -14.30 -0.37 -19.49
C SER A 323 -15.25 0.75 -19.92
N GLN A 324 -15.21 1.90 -19.25
CA GLN A 324 -16.08 3.04 -19.57
C GLN A 324 -15.73 3.70 -20.91
N TRP A 325 -14.49 3.62 -21.35
CA TRP A 325 -14.08 4.08 -22.68
C TRP A 325 -14.45 3.10 -23.82
N GLY A 326 -15.02 1.93 -23.47
CA GLY A 326 -15.43 0.91 -24.45
C GLY A 326 -14.26 0.20 -25.13
N LEU A 327 -13.10 0.18 -24.48
CA LEU A 327 -11.86 -0.39 -25.03
C LEU A 327 -11.56 -1.79 -24.46
N GLN A 328 -12.45 -2.34 -23.65
CA GLN A 328 -12.32 -3.67 -23.04
C GLN A 328 -12.10 -4.75 -24.11
N GLY A 329 -11.14 -5.63 -23.89
CA GLY A 329 -10.78 -6.71 -24.83
C GLY A 329 -9.95 -6.25 -26.05
N GLN A 330 -9.71 -4.95 -26.22
CA GLN A 330 -8.81 -4.41 -27.24
C GLN A 330 -7.51 -3.92 -26.60
N TYR A 331 -7.61 -3.25 -25.47
CA TYR A 331 -6.50 -2.67 -24.74
C TYR A 331 -6.61 -2.98 -23.26
N TYR A 332 -5.43 -3.02 -22.61
CA TYR A 332 -5.28 -3.18 -21.17
C TYR A 332 -4.30 -2.13 -20.65
N LEU A 333 -4.73 -1.34 -19.67
CA LEU A 333 -3.89 -0.35 -19.02
C LEU A 333 -3.41 -0.90 -17.68
N GLN A 334 -2.13 -1.20 -17.59
CA GLN A 334 -1.52 -1.77 -16.39
C GLN A 334 -0.96 -0.68 -15.49
N ALA A 335 -1.24 -0.79 -14.20
CA ALA A 335 -0.57 -0.01 -13.15
C ALA A 335 0.78 -0.67 -12.81
N ASN A 336 1.86 -0.18 -13.41
CA ASN A 336 3.18 -0.73 -13.21
C ASN A 336 3.89 -0.05 -12.02
N PHE A 337 4.42 -0.86 -11.11
CA PHE A 337 5.19 -0.46 -9.92
C PHE A 337 6.59 -1.09 -9.90
N ASP A 338 7.03 -1.77 -10.96
CA ASP A 338 8.28 -2.54 -11.01
C ASP A 338 9.53 -1.66 -10.82
N HIS A 339 9.41 -0.35 -11.07
CA HIS A 339 10.49 0.61 -10.83
C HIS A 339 10.78 0.84 -9.34
N LEU A 340 9.89 0.40 -8.43
CA LEU A 340 10.07 0.59 -6.99
C LEU A 340 11.07 -0.43 -6.43
N PRO A 341 12.18 0.01 -5.80
CA PRO A 341 13.20 -0.90 -5.28
C PRO A 341 12.66 -1.92 -4.27
N ILE A 342 11.62 -1.54 -3.54
CA ILE A 342 10.98 -2.40 -2.54
C ILE A 342 10.31 -3.64 -3.14
N LEU A 343 9.88 -3.57 -4.41
CA LEU A 343 9.24 -4.68 -5.13
C LEU A 343 10.26 -5.49 -5.92
N GLN A 344 11.37 -4.86 -6.37
CA GLN A 344 12.45 -5.52 -7.12
C GLN A 344 13.22 -6.57 -6.30
N ASP A 345 13.25 -6.44 -4.98
CA ASP A 345 13.88 -7.42 -4.10
C ASP A 345 13.18 -8.79 -4.14
N ASP A 346 11.92 -8.81 -4.53
CA ASP A 346 11.18 -10.06 -4.75
C ASP A 346 11.65 -10.78 -6.03
N GLU A 347 12.07 -10.05 -7.03
CA GLU A 347 12.67 -10.64 -8.24
C GLU A 347 14.01 -11.29 -7.91
N GLY A 348 14.82 -10.69 -7.04
CA GLY A 348 16.06 -11.30 -6.53
C GLY A 348 15.79 -12.58 -5.73
N MET A 349 14.75 -12.61 -4.90
CA MET A 349 14.34 -13.83 -4.19
C MET A 349 13.70 -14.86 -5.12
N LYS A 350 12.89 -14.45 -6.08
CA LYS A 350 12.33 -15.32 -7.13
C LYS A 350 13.44 -15.91 -8.00
N ALA A 351 14.37 -15.08 -8.45
CA ALA A 351 15.54 -15.53 -9.21
C ALA A 351 16.42 -16.51 -8.39
N THR A 352 16.57 -16.28 -7.09
CA THR A 352 17.27 -17.20 -6.19
C THR A 352 16.48 -18.50 -5.99
N ALA A 353 15.16 -18.43 -5.85
CA ALA A 353 14.29 -19.60 -5.74
C ALA A 353 14.26 -20.40 -7.05
N GLU A 354 14.20 -19.74 -8.21
CA GLU A 354 14.30 -20.36 -9.53
C GLU A 354 15.67 -21.02 -9.72
N LYS A 355 16.74 -20.33 -9.37
CA LYS A 355 18.09 -20.91 -9.39
C LYS A 355 18.18 -22.13 -8.49
N THR A 356 17.66 -22.08 -7.29
CA THR A 356 17.60 -23.22 -6.36
C THR A 356 16.75 -24.36 -6.95
N LYS A 357 15.63 -24.04 -7.62
CA LYS A 357 14.80 -25.00 -8.34
C LYS A 357 15.60 -25.65 -9.46
N VAL A 358 16.26 -24.87 -10.33
CA VAL A 358 17.12 -25.35 -11.41
C VAL A 358 18.26 -26.22 -10.87
N ASP A 359 18.93 -25.80 -9.81
CA ASP A 359 20.00 -26.56 -9.18
C ASP A 359 19.49 -27.90 -8.62
N THR A 360 18.34 -27.91 -7.95
CA THR A 360 17.70 -29.12 -7.42
C THR A 360 17.33 -30.09 -8.54
N TYR A 361 16.67 -29.62 -9.59
CA TYR A 361 16.29 -30.45 -10.75
C TYR A 361 17.52 -30.95 -11.53
N SER A 362 18.61 -30.15 -11.57
CA SER A 362 19.86 -30.56 -12.17
C SER A 362 20.54 -31.72 -11.40
N VAL A 363 20.44 -31.69 -10.06
CA VAL A 363 20.91 -32.79 -9.21
C VAL A 363 20.06 -34.04 -9.42
N MET A 364 18.73 -33.90 -9.43
CA MET A 364 17.81 -35.01 -9.69
C MET A 364 18.01 -35.66 -11.07
N LEU A 365 18.36 -34.85 -12.08
CA LEU A 365 18.70 -35.32 -13.41
C LEU A 365 20.02 -36.09 -13.41
N LYS A 366 21.05 -35.60 -12.70
CA LYS A 366 22.36 -36.28 -12.55
C LYS A 366 22.25 -37.59 -11.80
N ASP A 367 21.40 -37.62 -10.77
CA ASP A 367 21.18 -38.83 -9.95
C ASP A 367 20.21 -39.83 -10.63
N GLY A 368 19.70 -39.49 -11.82
CA GLY A 368 18.79 -40.36 -12.59
C GLY A 368 17.37 -40.48 -12.03
N VAL A 369 17.00 -39.59 -11.12
CA VAL A 369 15.65 -39.52 -10.50
C VAL A 369 14.62 -39.00 -11.48
N ILE A 370 14.99 -38.07 -12.37
CA ILE A 370 14.18 -37.52 -13.44
C ILE A 370 14.86 -37.71 -14.79
N THR A 371 14.05 -37.75 -15.84
CA THR A 371 14.52 -37.87 -17.23
C THR A 371 14.81 -36.47 -17.79
N GLN A 372 15.64 -36.40 -18.84
CA GLN A 372 15.87 -35.15 -19.58
C GLN A 372 14.61 -34.53 -20.15
N GLN A 373 13.64 -35.38 -20.47
CA GLN A 373 12.34 -34.95 -21.02
C GLN A 373 11.50 -34.24 -19.94
N GLN A 374 11.45 -34.81 -18.73
CA GLN A 374 10.80 -34.20 -17.58
C GLN A 374 11.46 -32.90 -17.14
N TYR A 375 12.79 -32.82 -17.20
CA TYR A 375 13.53 -31.58 -16.93
C TYR A 375 13.18 -30.50 -17.97
N ALA A 376 13.14 -30.86 -19.25
CA ALA A 376 12.84 -29.93 -20.33
C ALA A 376 11.38 -29.43 -20.29
N GLU A 377 10.43 -30.31 -19.95
CA GLU A 377 9.02 -29.95 -19.76
C GLU A 377 8.81 -28.99 -18.59
N GLU A 378 9.51 -29.17 -17.46
CA GLU A 378 9.39 -28.30 -16.29
C GLU A 378 9.92 -26.88 -16.53
N PHE A 379 10.92 -26.72 -17.40
CA PHE A 379 11.55 -25.43 -17.70
C PHE A 379 11.23 -24.89 -19.10
N ASP A 380 10.26 -25.49 -19.80
CA ASP A 380 9.81 -25.11 -21.15
C ASP A 380 10.99 -24.98 -22.15
N ILE A 381 11.93 -25.94 -22.09
CA ILE A 381 13.12 -25.98 -22.92
C ILE A 381 12.90 -26.94 -24.09
N GLU A 382 13.00 -26.45 -25.32
CA GLU A 382 13.01 -27.32 -26.51
C GLU A 382 14.32 -28.16 -26.53
N LEU A 383 14.16 -29.47 -26.40
CA LEU A 383 15.28 -30.41 -26.55
C LEU A 383 15.65 -30.54 -28.03
N GLN A 384 16.76 -29.90 -28.43
CA GLN A 384 17.38 -30.21 -29.70
C GLN A 384 17.99 -31.60 -29.65
N LYS A 385 17.61 -32.46 -30.62
CA LYS A 385 18.25 -33.77 -30.80
C LYS A 385 19.70 -33.56 -31.21
N GLN A 386 20.62 -33.58 -30.24
CA GLN A 386 22.04 -33.61 -30.48
C GLN A 386 22.49 -35.08 -30.50
N ASP A 387 23.20 -35.48 -31.57
CA ASP A 387 23.85 -36.79 -31.67
C ASP A 387 24.87 -36.96 -30.53
N ARG A 388 24.58 -37.86 -29.61
CA ARG A 388 25.19 -37.99 -28.28
C ARG A 388 26.60 -38.54 -28.27
N THR A 389 27.16 -39.02 -29.40
CA THR A 389 28.40 -39.81 -29.41
C THR A 389 29.69 -38.96 -29.45
N GLU A 390 29.67 -37.75 -30.03
CA GLU A 390 30.88 -36.92 -30.12
C GLU A 390 31.03 -35.92 -28.96
N SER A 391 29.94 -35.46 -28.39
CA SER A 391 29.99 -34.43 -27.34
C SER A 391 30.45 -34.95 -25.96
N GLN A 392 30.18 -36.21 -25.62
CA GLN A 392 30.63 -36.80 -24.35
C GLN A 392 32.15 -37.06 -24.33
N ALA A 393 32.73 -37.50 -25.46
CA ALA A 393 34.18 -37.69 -25.56
C ALA A 393 34.93 -36.35 -25.51
N ALA A 394 34.40 -35.31 -26.17
CA ALA A 394 34.97 -33.96 -26.14
C ALA A 394 34.89 -33.30 -24.76
N ALA A 395 33.75 -33.44 -24.05
CA ALA A 395 33.55 -32.90 -22.72
C ALA A 395 34.43 -33.60 -21.68
N LEU A 396 34.63 -34.93 -21.79
CA LEU A 396 35.51 -35.68 -20.93
C LEU A 396 37.01 -35.30 -21.14
N ALA A 397 37.41 -35.12 -22.41
CA ALA A 397 38.75 -34.66 -22.76
C ALA A 397 39.02 -33.23 -22.26
N GLN A 398 38.02 -32.35 -22.32
CA GLN A 398 38.15 -30.98 -21.84
C GLN A 398 38.16 -30.89 -20.31
N ALA A 399 37.38 -31.70 -19.59
CA ALA A 399 37.42 -31.83 -18.16
C ALA A 399 38.75 -32.36 -17.64
N GLN A 400 39.31 -33.35 -18.31
CA GLN A 400 40.66 -33.92 -17.98
C GLN A 400 41.76 -32.89 -18.21
N THR A 401 41.69 -32.10 -19.25
CA THR A 401 42.64 -31.03 -19.55
C THR A 401 42.58 -29.90 -18.51
N ASN A 402 41.37 -29.56 -18.07
CA ASN A 402 41.15 -28.55 -17.04
C ASN A 402 41.68 -29.00 -15.66
N LEU A 403 41.49 -30.27 -15.29
CA LEU A 403 42.02 -30.78 -14.02
C LEU A 403 43.56 -30.71 -13.92
N LYS A 404 44.27 -30.98 -15.04
CA LYS A 404 45.75 -30.92 -15.09
C LYS A 404 46.32 -29.54 -14.80
N GLY A 405 45.57 -28.47 -15.11
CA GLY A 405 46.02 -27.08 -15.01
C GLY A 405 45.54 -26.30 -13.79
N THR A 406 44.76 -26.90 -12.89
CA THR A 406 44.19 -26.21 -11.73
C THR A 406 44.96 -26.50 -10.43
N VAL A 407 44.89 -25.55 -9.49
CA VAL A 407 45.44 -25.72 -8.13
C VAL A 407 44.85 -26.95 -7.44
N GLY A 408 43.53 -27.21 -7.61
CA GLY A 408 42.85 -28.38 -7.09
C GLY A 408 43.36 -29.72 -7.71
N GLY A 409 43.77 -29.68 -8.98
CA GLY A 409 44.39 -30.83 -9.63
C GLY A 409 45.77 -31.16 -9.06
N LEU A 410 46.59 -30.15 -8.77
CA LEU A 410 47.87 -30.30 -8.10
C LEU A 410 47.74 -30.82 -6.66
N ASP A 411 46.78 -30.28 -5.91
CA ASP A 411 46.49 -30.76 -4.55
C ASP A 411 46.00 -32.21 -4.53
N GLY A 412 45.23 -32.62 -5.53
CA GLY A 412 44.83 -34.01 -5.73
C GLY A 412 46.01 -34.95 -6.00
N ILE A 413 46.99 -34.54 -6.81
CA ILE A 413 48.20 -35.32 -7.08
C ILE A 413 49.07 -35.43 -5.81
N ILE A 414 49.21 -34.36 -5.05
CA ILE A 414 49.91 -34.34 -3.76
C ILE A 414 49.21 -35.28 -2.77
N GLY A 415 47.86 -35.23 -2.73
CA GLY A 415 47.03 -36.11 -1.91
C GLY A 415 47.21 -37.59 -2.23
N LEU A 416 47.26 -37.94 -3.53
CA LEU A 416 47.55 -39.32 -3.99
C LEU A 416 48.97 -39.78 -3.55
N ASN A 417 49.95 -38.91 -3.69
CA ASN A 417 51.33 -39.23 -3.23
C ASN A 417 51.40 -39.43 -1.71
N THR A 418 50.69 -38.59 -0.95
CA THR A 418 50.61 -38.70 0.51
C THR A 418 49.91 -39.99 0.92
N ALA A 419 48.82 -40.38 0.25
CA ALA A 419 48.07 -41.60 0.51
C ALA A 419 48.92 -42.87 0.22
N VAL A 420 49.71 -42.83 -0.84
CA VAL A 420 50.65 -43.93 -1.16
C VAL A 420 51.79 -44.01 -0.15
N SER A 421 52.33 -42.86 0.24
CA SER A 421 53.47 -42.82 1.22
C SER A 421 53.03 -43.26 2.63
N SER A 422 51.76 -42.97 3.01
CA SER A 422 51.17 -43.40 4.28
C SER A 422 50.63 -44.82 4.28
N GLY A 423 50.69 -45.53 3.16
CA GLY A 423 50.11 -46.88 3.03
C GLY A 423 48.61 -46.96 2.96
N ALA A 424 47.91 -45.80 2.88
CA ALA A 424 46.46 -45.74 2.79
C ALA A 424 45.91 -46.11 1.40
N MET A 425 46.79 -46.06 0.36
CA MET A 425 46.45 -46.45 -1.00
C MET A 425 47.63 -47.18 -1.63
N ASP A 426 47.36 -48.23 -2.43
CA ASP A 426 48.42 -48.87 -3.18
C ASP A 426 48.82 -47.99 -4.38
N ARG A 427 50.12 -48.12 -4.75
CA ARG A 427 50.71 -47.32 -5.81
C ARG A 427 50.05 -47.52 -7.16
N GLN A 428 49.61 -48.75 -7.48
CA GLN A 428 48.97 -49.04 -8.77
C GLN A 428 47.62 -48.38 -8.87
N THR A 429 46.88 -48.33 -7.80
CA THR A 429 45.56 -47.62 -7.73
C THR A 429 45.74 -46.12 -7.93
N ALA A 430 46.74 -45.49 -7.31
CA ALA A 430 47.09 -44.09 -7.49
C ALA A 430 47.50 -43.77 -8.94
N VAL A 431 48.29 -44.61 -9.57
CA VAL A 431 48.70 -44.48 -10.98
C VAL A 431 47.50 -44.62 -11.90
N ASN A 432 46.64 -45.61 -11.67
CA ASN A 432 45.39 -45.78 -12.44
C ASN A 432 44.43 -44.57 -12.30
N THR A 433 44.39 -43.97 -11.13
CA THR A 433 43.61 -42.76 -10.90
C THR A 433 44.14 -41.58 -11.73
N LEU A 434 45.45 -41.38 -11.81
CA LEU A 434 46.07 -40.36 -12.66
C LEU A 434 45.81 -40.61 -14.14
N ILE A 435 45.83 -41.86 -14.59
CA ILE A 435 45.51 -42.20 -15.98
C ILE A 435 44.06 -41.95 -16.32
N ASN A 436 43.14 -42.50 -15.50
CA ASN A 436 41.71 -42.52 -15.82
C ASN A 436 41.01 -41.20 -15.59
N TYR A 437 41.33 -40.50 -14.51
CA TYR A 437 40.62 -39.25 -14.10
C TYR A 437 41.39 -38.00 -14.50
N TYR A 438 42.72 -38.03 -14.44
CA TYR A 438 43.54 -36.86 -14.81
C TYR A 438 44.01 -36.91 -16.25
N GLY A 439 43.88 -38.09 -16.94
CA GLY A 439 44.28 -38.27 -18.34
C GLY A 439 45.77 -38.13 -18.58
N TYR A 440 46.62 -38.52 -17.62
CA TYR A 440 48.07 -38.64 -17.83
C TYR A 440 48.38 -39.93 -18.59
N ASP A 441 49.43 -39.91 -19.41
CA ASP A 441 49.93 -41.12 -20.00
C ASP A 441 50.60 -42.00 -18.91
N SER A 442 50.70 -43.31 -19.17
CA SER A 442 51.16 -44.28 -18.17
C SER A 442 52.62 -44.05 -17.71
N VAL A 443 53.45 -43.45 -18.57
CA VAL A 443 54.87 -43.16 -18.23
C VAL A 443 54.88 -41.95 -17.27
N THR A 444 54.19 -40.90 -17.59
CA THR A 444 54.10 -39.72 -16.76
C THR A 444 53.45 -40.02 -15.42
N ALA A 445 52.30 -40.74 -15.42
CA ALA A 445 51.61 -41.11 -14.19
C ALA A 445 52.46 -41.94 -13.24
N ASN A 446 53.25 -42.89 -13.79
CA ASN A 446 54.20 -43.67 -13.00
C ASN A 446 55.35 -42.84 -12.44
N SER A 447 55.80 -41.80 -13.14
CA SER A 447 56.85 -40.90 -12.65
C SER A 447 56.42 -39.95 -11.56
N MET A 448 55.10 -39.61 -11.54
CA MET A 448 54.51 -38.69 -10.57
C MET A 448 54.24 -39.32 -9.20
N ILE A 449 54.05 -40.63 -9.13
CA ILE A 449 53.81 -41.33 -7.85
C ILE A 449 55.09 -41.90 -7.31
N THR A 450 55.54 -41.43 -6.17
CA THR A 450 56.76 -41.87 -5.46
C THR A 450 56.69 -43.35 -5.14
N ASN A 451 57.89 -44.03 -5.23
CA ASN A 451 58.01 -45.44 -4.89
C ASN A 451 58.19 -45.57 -3.35
N PRO A 452 57.34 -46.30 -2.64
CA PRO A 452 57.40 -46.38 -1.17
C PRO A 452 58.63 -47.14 -0.65
N GLN A 453 59.53 -47.55 -1.53
CA GLN A 453 60.72 -48.39 -1.12
C GLN A 453 62.05 -47.62 -0.96
N ASN A 454 62.04 -46.27 -0.95
CA ASN A 454 63.29 -45.53 -0.69
C ASN A 454 63.01 -44.45 0.39
N GLY A 455 62.79 -44.87 1.62
CA GLY A 455 62.79 -44.06 2.81
C GLY A 455 63.13 -44.89 4.01
#